data_61558d8925e89af80fdcbee3eaa580f6
#
_entry.id   61558d8925e89af80fdcbee3eaa580f6
#
_cell.length_a   1.000
_cell.length_b   1.000
_cell.length_c   1.000
_cell.angle_alpha   90.00
_cell.angle_beta   90.00
_cell.angle_gamma   90.00
#
_symmetry.space_group_name_H-M   'P 1'
#
loop_
_entity.id
_entity.type
_entity.pdbx_description
1 polymer ?
#
loop_
_entity_poly.entity_id
_entity_poly.type
_entity_poly.pdbx_seq_one_letter_code
_entity_poly.pdbx_strand_id
1 'polypeptide(L)'
;FKNLFNLFSFNSSSPFIKWNDFRIHAMKLIAECGGKIKYGHSEVGNFSTETQTFEQHEIEFLPVDVEDAAEQLIISKWILRMLAFKYGIEVSFSPKITIGKAGSGMHIHILAEKNGKNILKVPNFALSDSNT
;
A
#
# COMPACT_ATOMS: atom_id res chain seq x y z
N PHE A 1 1.01 23.88 17.46
CA PHE A 1 0.12 23.58 16.32
C PHE A 1 0.78 22.71 15.20
N LYS A 2 2.12 22.74 15.03
CA LYS A 2 2.81 21.95 13.99
C LYS A 2 2.86 20.43 14.26
N ASN A 3 2.68 19.98 15.49
CA ASN A 3 2.80 18.57 15.86
C ASN A 3 1.47 17.78 15.82
N LEU A 4 0.33 18.44 15.64
CA LEU A 4 -0.96 17.77 15.59
C LEU A 4 -1.22 17.10 14.22
N PHE A 5 -0.62 17.61 13.14
CA PHE A 5 -0.82 17.08 11.80
C PHE A 5 -0.14 15.72 11.53
N ASN A 6 0.88 15.36 12.29
CA ASN A 6 1.57 14.07 12.11
C ASN A 6 0.85 12.87 12.74
N LEU A 7 -0.15 13.11 13.60
CA LEU A 7 -0.91 12.04 14.27
C LEU A 7 -2.13 11.54 13.47
N PHE A 8 -2.54 12.26 12.41
CA PHE A 8 -3.80 12.02 11.71
C PHE A 8 -3.66 11.42 10.30
N SER A 9 -2.44 11.08 9.85
CA SER A 9 -2.26 10.61 8.47
C SER A 9 -2.63 9.14 8.27
N PHE A 10 -2.43 8.28 9.26
CA PHE A 10 -2.81 6.88 9.16
C PHE A 10 -4.33 6.71 9.27
N ASN A 11 -4.93 6.06 8.27
CA ASN A 11 -6.39 5.89 8.15
C ASN A 11 -7.20 7.21 8.14
N SER A 12 -6.58 8.32 7.82
CA SER A 12 -7.28 9.58 7.68
C SER A 12 -8.14 9.61 6.41
N SER A 13 -9.22 10.40 6.46
CA SER A 13 -10.14 10.63 5.34
C SER A 13 -10.23 12.13 5.02
N SER A 14 -10.98 12.46 3.97
CA SER A 14 -11.26 13.87 3.66
C SER A 14 -11.89 14.59 4.86
N PRO A 15 -11.53 15.87 5.12
CA PRO A 15 -10.71 16.76 4.30
C PRO A 15 -9.21 16.68 4.58
N PHE A 16 -8.74 15.79 5.44
CA PHE A 16 -7.33 15.72 5.88
C PHE A 16 -6.42 15.04 4.85
N ILE A 17 -6.97 14.15 4.04
CA ILE A 17 -6.31 13.48 2.91
C ILE A 17 -7.00 13.94 1.62
N LYS A 18 -6.23 14.60 0.76
CA LYS A 18 -6.74 15.19 -0.48
C LYS A 18 -7.06 14.14 -1.54
N TRP A 19 -6.27 13.07 -1.61
CA TRP A 19 -6.33 12.09 -2.68
C TRP A 19 -7.07 10.81 -2.32
N ASN A 20 -7.95 10.87 -1.31
CA ASN A 20 -8.81 9.76 -0.93
C ASN A 20 -9.70 9.30 -2.10
N ASP A 21 -10.29 10.24 -2.82
CA ASP A 21 -11.18 9.93 -3.96
C ASP A 21 -10.41 9.30 -5.13
N PHE A 22 -9.17 9.74 -5.35
CA PHE A 22 -8.27 9.10 -6.32
C PHE A 22 -8.03 7.62 -5.94
N ARG A 23 -7.72 7.33 -4.68
CA ARG A 23 -7.50 5.94 -4.22
C ARG A 23 -8.76 5.10 -4.39
N ILE A 24 -9.92 5.60 -3.98
CA ILE A 24 -11.22 4.89 -4.12
C ILE A 24 -11.52 4.62 -5.60
N HIS A 25 -11.34 5.60 -6.46
CA HIS A 25 -11.55 5.44 -7.90
C HIS A 25 -10.58 4.41 -8.50
N ALA A 26 -9.31 4.46 -8.10
CA ALA A 26 -8.32 3.48 -8.54
C ALA A 26 -8.71 2.05 -8.12
N MET A 27 -9.09 1.86 -6.86
CA MET A 27 -9.54 0.56 -6.35
C MET A 27 -10.75 0.03 -7.13
N LYS A 28 -11.70 0.88 -7.46
CA LYS A 28 -12.86 0.51 -8.28
C LYS A 28 -12.43 0.03 -9.67
N LEU A 29 -11.61 0.80 -10.37
CA LEU A 29 -11.12 0.43 -11.70
C LEU A 29 -10.29 -0.87 -11.68
N ILE A 30 -9.44 -1.05 -10.67
CA ILE A 30 -8.67 -2.27 -10.49
C ILE A 30 -9.61 -3.47 -10.30
N ALA A 31 -10.65 -3.33 -9.47
CA ALA A 31 -11.64 -4.39 -9.25
C ALA A 31 -12.44 -4.69 -10.53
N GLU A 32 -12.83 -3.69 -11.30
CA GLU A 32 -13.50 -3.84 -12.60
C GLU A 32 -12.63 -4.57 -13.63
N CYS A 33 -11.30 -4.42 -13.55
CA CYS A 33 -10.33 -5.17 -14.34
C CYS A 33 -10.01 -6.58 -13.78
N GLY A 34 -10.71 -7.03 -12.76
CA GLY A 34 -10.56 -8.36 -12.17
C GLY A 34 -9.64 -8.45 -10.96
N GLY A 35 -8.99 -7.36 -10.56
CA GLY A 35 -8.12 -7.30 -9.38
C GLY A 35 -8.91 -7.59 -8.10
N LYS A 36 -8.37 -8.44 -7.25
CA LYS A 36 -9.00 -8.89 -6.00
C LYS A 36 -8.63 -7.96 -4.84
N ILE A 37 -9.24 -6.79 -4.83
CA ILE A 37 -9.01 -5.79 -3.77
C ILE A 37 -9.52 -6.31 -2.43
N LYS A 38 -8.70 -6.17 -1.39
CA LYS A 38 -9.09 -6.42 0.00
C LYS A 38 -9.55 -5.12 0.66
N TYR A 39 -8.69 -4.12 0.70
CA TYR A 39 -8.99 -2.76 1.16
C TYR A 39 -7.89 -1.78 0.72
N GLY A 40 -8.06 -0.50 1.03
CA GLY A 40 -7.03 0.52 0.86
C GLY A 40 -7.20 1.65 1.85
N HIS A 41 -6.10 2.21 2.29
CA HIS A 41 -6.06 3.29 3.28
C HIS A 41 -4.94 4.30 2.98
N SER A 42 -4.96 5.42 3.70
CA SER A 42 -3.84 6.35 3.73
C SER A 42 -2.77 5.84 4.69
N GLU A 43 -1.52 6.02 4.32
CA GLU A 43 -0.36 5.69 5.12
C GLU A 43 0.24 6.91 5.84
N VAL A 44 1.25 6.69 6.69
CA VAL A 44 1.87 7.73 7.52
C VAL A 44 2.66 8.77 6.73
N GLY A 45 3.04 8.46 5.49
CA GLY A 45 3.84 9.33 4.62
C GLY A 45 3.03 10.49 4.07
N ASN A 46 2.87 11.55 4.85
CA ASN A 46 2.21 12.77 4.45
C ASN A 46 3.10 13.96 4.79
N PHE A 47 3.50 14.74 3.79
CA PHE A 47 4.29 15.95 3.98
C PHE A 47 4.14 16.90 2.81
N SER A 48 4.47 18.16 3.03
CA SER A 48 4.48 19.19 2.00
C SER A 48 5.84 19.87 1.95
N THR A 49 6.21 20.28 0.75
CA THR A 49 7.26 21.26 0.48
C THR A 49 6.61 22.62 0.17
N GLU A 50 7.38 23.58 -0.25
CA GLU A 50 6.88 24.88 -0.69
C GLU A 50 5.99 24.76 -1.95
N THR A 51 6.26 23.77 -2.80
CA THR A 51 5.64 23.63 -4.13
C THR A 51 4.78 22.38 -4.30
N GLN A 52 4.96 21.36 -3.46
CA GLN A 52 4.33 20.06 -3.64
C GLN A 52 3.81 19.49 -2.33
N THR A 53 2.73 18.71 -2.44
CA THR A 53 2.19 17.90 -1.35
C THR A 53 2.30 16.42 -1.71
N PHE A 54 2.78 15.63 -0.77
CA PHE A 54 2.97 14.19 -0.90
C PHE A 54 2.05 13.46 0.06
N GLU A 55 1.36 12.47 -0.43
CA GLU A 55 0.53 11.57 0.36
C GLU A 55 0.88 10.13 0.02
N GLN A 56 1.01 9.30 1.04
CA GLN A 56 1.24 7.88 0.90
C GLN A 56 -0.08 7.13 1.07
N HIS A 57 -0.35 6.21 0.16
CA HIS A 57 -1.52 5.36 0.16
C HIS A 57 -1.12 3.91 -0.03
N GLU A 58 -1.91 3.01 0.53
CA GLU A 58 -1.76 1.58 0.36
C GLU A 58 -3.04 0.97 -0.20
N ILE A 59 -2.89 0.00 -1.09
CA ILE A 59 -3.94 -0.87 -1.59
C ILE A 59 -3.50 -2.31 -1.35
N GLU A 60 -4.29 -3.06 -0.59
CA GLU A 60 -4.04 -4.45 -0.28
C GLU A 60 -4.94 -5.37 -1.12
N PHE A 61 -4.36 -6.45 -1.61
CA PHE A 61 -5.03 -7.45 -2.40
C PHE A 61 -5.34 -8.70 -1.59
N LEU A 62 -6.41 -9.38 -1.95
CA LEU A 62 -6.72 -10.73 -1.45
C LEU A 62 -5.70 -11.73 -2.00
N PRO A 63 -5.45 -12.83 -1.28
CA PRO A 63 -4.62 -13.93 -1.78
C PRO A 63 -5.22 -14.53 -3.07
N VAL A 64 -4.37 -14.74 -4.04
CA VAL A 64 -4.66 -15.42 -5.31
C VAL A 64 -3.45 -16.26 -5.69
N ASP A 65 -3.54 -17.05 -6.75
CA ASP A 65 -2.40 -17.78 -7.29
C ASP A 65 -1.27 -16.82 -7.71
N VAL A 66 -0.03 -17.28 -7.65
CA VAL A 66 1.16 -16.42 -7.81
C VAL A 66 1.20 -15.70 -9.16
N GLU A 67 0.75 -16.33 -10.22
CA GLU A 67 0.69 -15.75 -11.56
C GLU A 67 -0.34 -14.62 -11.60
N ASP A 68 -1.56 -14.86 -11.08
CA ASP A 68 -2.62 -13.85 -10.96
C ASP A 68 -2.18 -12.68 -10.06
N ALA A 69 -1.42 -12.96 -8.99
CA ALA A 69 -0.88 -11.92 -8.12
C ALA A 69 0.08 -10.98 -8.85
N ALA A 70 0.95 -11.53 -9.68
CA ALA A 70 1.87 -10.74 -10.50
C ALA A 70 1.14 -9.92 -11.56
N GLU A 71 0.19 -10.51 -12.26
CA GLU A 71 -0.60 -9.84 -13.30
C GLU A 71 -1.44 -8.70 -12.73
N GLN A 72 -2.20 -8.94 -11.66
CA GLN A 72 -3.02 -7.89 -11.05
C GLN A 72 -2.16 -6.73 -10.51
N LEU A 73 -0.95 -7.00 -10.01
CA LEU A 73 -0.04 -5.95 -9.56
C LEU A 73 0.44 -5.06 -10.71
N ILE A 74 0.81 -5.66 -11.86
CA ILE A 74 1.24 -4.93 -13.05
C ILE A 74 0.10 -4.07 -13.60
N ILE A 75 -1.08 -4.64 -13.75
CA ILE A 75 -2.29 -3.94 -14.24
C ILE A 75 -2.65 -2.80 -13.28
N SER A 76 -2.61 -3.04 -11.97
CA SER A 76 -2.92 -2.01 -10.98
C SER A 76 -1.95 -0.84 -11.02
N LYS A 77 -0.65 -1.09 -11.15
CA LYS A 77 0.34 -0.03 -11.34
C LYS A 77 0.12 0.78 -12.62
N TRP A 78 -0.30 0.12 -13.68
CA TRP A 78 -0.65 0.80 -14.93
C TRP A 78 -1.90 1.67 -14.76
N ILE A 79 -2.98 1.13 -14.18
CA ILE A 79 -4.23 1.88 -13.89
C ILE A 79 -3.93 3.11 -13.04
N LEU A 80 -3.15 2.95 -11.96
CA LEU A 80 -2.78 4.06 -11.08
C LEU A 80 -2.04 5.18 -11.84
N ARG A 81 -1.10 4.84 -12.72
CA ARG A 81 -0.41 5.85 -13.54
C ARG A 81 -1.35 6.55 -14.53
N MET A 82 -2.21 5.80 -15.21
CA MET A 82 -3.15 6.37 -16.17
C MET A 82 -4.20 7.24 -15.50
N LEU A 83 -4.67 6.82 -14.33
CA LEU A 83 -5.63 7.60 -13.54
C LEU A 83 -4.97 8.86 -12.96
N ALA A 84 -3.73 8.76 -12.47
CA ALA A 84 -2.96 9.91 -11.98
C ALA A 84 -2.81 10.99 -13.06
N PHE A 85 -2.51 10.60 -14.29
CA PHE A 85 -2.47 11.53 -15.42
C PHE A 85 -3.80 12.28 -15.59
N LYS A 86 -4.94 11.59 -15.47
CA LYS A 86 -6.27 12.22 -15.56
C LYS A 86 -6.56 13.17 -14.40
N TYR A 87 -6.02 12.90 -13.22
CA TYR A 87 -6.17 13.74 -12.03
C TYR A 87 -5.15 14.88 -11.96
N GLY A 88 -4.20 14.95 -12.90
CA GLY A 88 -3.12 15.94 -12.88
C GLY A 88 -2.15 15.79 -11.71
N ILE A 89 -1.93 14.54 -11.26
CA ILE A 89 -1.01 14.19 -10.17
C ILE A 89 0.03 13.18 -10.64
N GLU A 90 1.11 13.04 -9.86
CA GLU A 90 2.12 12.03 -10.07
C GLU A 90 1.96 10.88 -9.08
N VAL A 91 2.19 9.65 -9.54
CA VAL A 91 2.26 8.44 -8.71
C VAL A 91 3.66 7.86 -8.78
N SER A 92 4.26 7.64 -7.63
CA SER A 92 5.56 7.00 -7.48
C SER A 92 5.43 5.67 -6.73
N PHE A 93 6.11 4.64 -7.22
CA PHE A 93 6.29 3.35 -6.55
C PHE A 93 7.72 3.17 -6.02
N SER A 94 8.47 4.26 -5.95
CA SER A 94 9.82 4.23 -5.40
C SER A 94 9.80 3.92 -3.91
N PRO A 95 10.68 3.04 -3.42
CA PRO A 95 10.71 2.70 -1.99
C PRO A 95 10.98 3.89 -1.08
N LYS A 96 11.66 4.89 -1.58
CA LYS A 96 12.03 6.10 -0.84
C LYS A 96 12.04 7.31 -1.76
N ILE A 97 11.14 8.26 -1.53
CA ILE A 97 11.06 9.49 -2.34
C ILE A 97 11.87 10.65 -1.75
N THR A 98 12.16 10.60 -0.45
CA THR A 98 12.99 11.62 0.21
C THR A 98 13.59 11.09 1.51
N ILE A 99 14.70 11.69 1.94
CA ILE A 99 15.40 11.33 3.18
C ILE A 99 14.60 11.86 4.39
N GLY A 100 14.60 11.12 5.50
CA GLY A 100 13.98 11.53 6.76
C GLY A 100 12.46 11.44 6.79
N LYS A 101 11.82 10.90 5.76
CA LYS A 101 10.37 10.65 5.70
C LYS A 101 10.07 9.16 5.56
N ALA A 102 8.81 8.76 5.73
CA ALA A 102 8.37 7.40 5.53
C ALA A 102 8.74 6.88 4.12
N GLY A 103 9.05 5.60 4.02
CA GLY A 103 9.26 4.91 2.76
C GLY A 103 8.05 4.04 2.41
N SER A 104 7.96 3.66 1.15
CA SER A 104 6.95 2.72 0.66
C SER A 104 7.53 1.32 0.62
N GLY A 105 6.82 0.35 1.18
CA GLY A 105 7.12 -1.07 1.05
C GLY A 105 6.26 -1.73 -0.02
N MET A 106 6.59 -2.97 -0.32
CA MET A 106 5.70 -3.90 -1.00
C MET A 106 5.75 -5.20 -0.20
N HIS A 107 4.77 -5.39 0.70
CA HIS A 107 4.69 -6.58 1.52
C HIS A 107 4.06 -7.71 0.72
N ILE A 108 4.69 -8.88 0.75
CA ILE A 108 4.22 -10.07 0.05
C ILE A 108 4.00 -11.17 1.09
N HIS A 109 2.78 -11.68 1.18
CA HIS A 109 2.42 -12.84 1.98
C HIS A 109 2.33 -14.07 1.08
N ILE A 110 3.07 -15.12 1.43
CA ILE A 110 3.16 -16.34 0.63
C ILE A 110 2.60 -17.50 1.44
N LEU A 111 1.70 -18.26 0.83
CA LEU A 111 1.23 -19.55 1.31
C LEU A 111 1.65 -20.62 0.28
N ALA A 112 2.27 -21.69 0.72
CA ALA A 112 2.51 -22.86 -0.11
C ALA A 112 1.85 -24.09 0.53
N GLU A 113 1.03 -24.79 -0.23
CA GLU A 113 0.29 -25.97 0.24
C GLU A 113 0.66 -27.20 -0.56
N LYS A 114 0.68 -28.34 0.15
CA LYS A 114 0.74 -29.68 -0.45
C LYS A 114 -0.24 -30.59 0.27
N ASN A 115 -1.16 -31.18 -0.48
CA ASN A 115 -2.23 -32.04 0.06
C ASN A 115 -3.03 -31.36 1.20
N GLY A 116 -3.40 -30.08 1.03
CA GLY A 116 -4.17 -29.31 2.01
C GLY A 116 -3.39 -28.93 3.28
N LYS A 117 -2.06 -29.08 3.28
CA LYS A 117 -1.21 -28.69 4.41
C LYS A 117 -0.21 -27.62 3.98
N ASN A 118 -0.14 -26.55 4.77
CA ASN A 118 0.88 -25.53 4.59
C ASN A 118 2.28 -26.15 4.77
N ILE A 119 3.12 -26.02 3.74
CA ILE A 119 4.48 -26.54 3.73
C ILE A 119 5.55 -25.50 4.07
N LEU A 120 5.16 -24.22 4.21
CA LEU A 120 6.05 -23.19 4.72
C LEU A 120 6.11 -23.31 6.23
N LYS A 121 7.09 -24.04 6.73
CA LYS A 121 7.41 -24.03 8.16
C LYS A 121 8.10 -22.72 8.50
N VAL A 122 7.44 -21.85 9.24
CA VAL A 122 8.15 -20.80 9.99
C VAL A 122 8.98 -21.55 11.03
N PRO A 123 10.32 -21.41 11.06
CA PRO A 123 11.09 -21.93 12.19
C PRO A 123 10.53 -21.28 13.46
N ASN A 124 10.12 -22.08 14.43
CA ASN A 124 9.85 -21.55 15.77
C ASN A 124 11.18 -20.99 16.29
N PHE A 125 11.37 -19.68 16.15
CA PHE A 125 12.30 -18.95 16.97
C PHE A 125 11.73 -19.01 18.40
N ALA A 126 12.15 -20.00 19.15
CA ALA A 126 12.01 -19.95 20.59
C ALA A 126 12.73 -18.68 21.03
N LEU A 127 11.96 -17.67 21.43
CA LEU A 127 12.49 -16.61 22.26
C LEU A 127 13.01 -17.33 23.52
N SER A 128 14.32 -17.50 23.61
CA SER A 128 14.94 -17.93 24.84
C SER A 128 14.62 -16.83 25.87
N ASP A 129 13.78 -17.17 26.83
CA ASP A 129 13.60 -16.36 28.01
C ASP A 129 14.98 -16.13 28.65
N SER A 130 15.56 -14.96 28.42
CA SER A 130 16.70 -14.49 29.17
C SER A 130 16.19 -13.90 30.48
N ASN A 131 15.77 -14.78 31.39
CA ASN A 131 15.73 -14.50 32.81
C ASN A 131 17.00 -15.04 33.44
N THR A 132 17.98 -14.20 33.65
CA THR A 132 18.86 -14.14 34.81
C THR A 132 19.52 -12.78 34.89
#